data_409c9ded7b6963eac3d85e06cdfa1e72
#
_entry.id   409c9ded7b6963eac3d85e06cdfa1e72
#
_cell.length_a   1.000
_cell.length_b   1.000
_cell.length_c   1.000
_cell.angle_alpha   90.00
_cell.angle_beta   90.00
_cell.angle_gamma   90.00
#
_symmetry.space_group_name_H-M   'P 1'
#
loop_
_entity.id
_entity.type
_entity.pdbx_description
1 polymer ?
#
loop_
_entity_poly.entity_id
_entity_poly.type
_entity_poly.pdbx_seq_one_letter_code
_entity_poly.pdbx_strand_id
1 'polypeptide(L)'
;MNVSVGAEMQVMYTVLNNKIKDYESFYVEVVKEVADGESVKTVFSPENGNLEMKYTPNGAFAGYGVTYTGIFAMEMGDNFTATLYCVAEDGTVCYGPSETSSIKTYLMEKLTDSASSAELKTLAVDMLNYGAAAQVNFGYDAENLVNADLTEAQLALGTQEVPSANDSSATAGEGGTITTNVSLQSKVLLYVNCAYEKTADSNLEFVVKNTKGDVLERFAPSVETAKICQGVYGNVGARQMRDLITIELYDNGKLVSQTLTWNIDSYVAQTRANSTGSEDLGATVNAMLAYGDSAAAFLRASGQ
;
A
#
# COMPACT_ATOMS: atom_id res chain seq x y z
N MET A 1 -18.75 -3.00 -0.91
CA MET A 1 -17.29 -2.76 -1.00
C MET A 1 -16.60 -3.21 0.28
N ASN A 2 -15.38 -3.69 0.22
CA ASN A 2 -14.49 -3.94 1.36
C ASN A 2 -13.14 -3.26 1.10
N VAL A 3 -12.43 -2.91 2.18
CA VAL A 3 -11.07 -2.35 2.12
C VAL A 3 -10.11 -3.34 2.75
N SER A 4 -8.98 -3.59 2.10
CA SER A 4 -7.87 -4.37 2.64
C SER A 4 -6.62 -3.52 2.75
N VAL A 5 -5.82 -3.79 3.77
CA VAL A 5 -4.55 -3.13 4.01
C VAL A 5 -3.43 -4.18 4.01
N GLY A 6 -2.43 -3.96 3.19
CA GLY A 6 -1.28 -4.84 3.03
C GLY A 6 -0.04 -4.02 2.68
N ALA A 7 0.66 -4.38 1.61
CA ALA A 7 1.70 -3.53 1.02
C ALA A 7 1.11 -2.27 0.35
N GLU A 8 -0.17 -2.30 0.01
CA GLU A 8 -0.95 -1.18 -0.51
C GLU A 8 -2.40 -1.25 -0.03
N MET A 9 -3.11 -0.12 -0.12
CA MET A 9 -4.56 -0.08 0.08
C MET A 9 -5.28 -0.65 -1.13
N GLN A 10 -6.32 -1.44 -0.87
CA GLN A 10 -7.10 -2.11 -1.91
C GLN A 10 -8.59 -1.94 -1.65
N VAL A 11 -9.34 -1.71 -2.71
CA VAL A 11 -10.80 -1.74 -2.71
C VAL A 11 -11.26 -3.05 -3.37
N MET A 12 -12.13 -3.79 -2.68
CA MET A 12 -12.57 -5.11 -3.12
C MET A 12 -14.09 -5.17 -3.27
N TYR A 13 -14.52 -5.77 -4.38
CA TYR A 13 -15.92 -6.09 -4.66
C TYR A 13 -16.08 -7.59 -4.88
N THR A 14 -17.31 -8.08 -4.74
CA THR A 14 -17.64 -9.48 -4.98
C THR A 14 -18.77 -9.60 -6.01
N VAL A 15 -18.52 -10.34 -7.07
CA VAL A 15 -19.52 -10.73 -8.06
C VAL A 15 -20.02 -12.12 -7.73
N LEU A 16 -21.27 -12.25 -7.30
CA LEU A 16 -21.85 -13.54 -6.93
C LEU A 16 -22.17 -14.38 -8.18
N ASN A 17 -21.90 -15.69 -8.11
CA ASN A 17 -22.16 -16.63 -9.21
C ASN A 17 -23.62 -16.58 -9.72
N ASN A 18 -24.60 -16.43 -8.82
CA ASN A 18 -26.02 -16.36 -9.19
C ASN A 18 -26.41 -15.11 -10.01
N LYS A 19 -25.51 -14.15 -10.16
CA LYS A 19 -25.70 -12.93 -10.97
C LYS A 19 -25.16 -13.07 -12.38
N ILE A 20 -24.28 -14.05 -12.62
CA ILE A 20 -23.52 -14.18 -13.87
C ILE A 20 -23.70 -15.54 -14.57
N LYS A 21 -24.15 -16.57 -13.86
CA LYS A 21 -24.20 -17.98 -14.34
C LYS A 21 -25.07 -18.22 -15.58
N ASP A 22 -26.03 -17.34 -15.85
CA ASP A 22 -26.99 -17.46 -16.94
C ASP A 22 -26.62 -16.60 -18.17
N TYR A 23 -25.38 -16.05 -18.18
CA TYR A 23 -24.83 -15.23 -19.25
C TYR A 23 -23.61 -15.87 -19.89
N GLU A 24 -23.34 -15.57 -21.16
CA GLU A 24 -22.18 -16.08 -21.90
C GLU A 24 -20.87 -15.55 -21.32
N SER A 25 -20.84 -14.25 -20.99
CA SER A 25 -19.70 -13.61 -20.36
C SER A 25 -20.11 -12.44 -19.45
N PHE A 26 -19.16 -11.94 -18.68
CA PHE A 26 -19.38 -10.77 -17.84
C PHE A 26 -18.07 -10.01 -17.65
N TYR A 27 -18.18 -8.73 -17.28
CA TYR A 27 -17.07 -7.91 -16.80
C TYR A 27 -17.56 -6.92 -15.74
N VAL A 28 -16.63 -6.43 -14.93
CA VAL A 28 -16.88 -5.35 -13.98
C VAL A 28 -16.07 -4.15 -14.40
N GLU A 29 -16.73 -3.03 -14.56
CA GLU A 29 -16.11 -1.74 -14.78
C GLU A 29 -16.01 -1.02 -13.44
N VAL A 30 -14.80 -0.63 -13.06
CA VAL A 30 -14.57 0.23 -11.90
C VAL A 30 -14.11 1.59 -12.39
N VAL A 31 -14.88 2.62 -12.06
CA VAL A 31 -14.56 4.01 -12.35
C VAL A 31 -14.13 4.67 -11.04
N LYS A 32 -12.88 5.15 -10.98
CA LYS A 32 -12.39 6.02 -9.91
C LYS A 32 -12.63 7.47 -10.33
N GLU A 33 -13.39 8.22 -9.54
CA GLU A 33 -13.58 9.66 -9.69
C GLU A 33 -12.42 10.39 -9.01
N VAL A 34 -11.65 11.13 -9.78
CA VAL A 34 -10.48 11.88 -9.29
C VAL A 34 -10.90 13.32 -9.03
N ALA A 35 -10.52 13.87 -7.88
CA ALA A 35 -10.96 15.21 -7.46
C ALA A 35 -10.60 16.31 -8.46
N ASP A 36 -9.41 16.24 -9.08
CA ASP A 36 -8.87 17.29 -9.96
C ASP A 36 -8.58 16.79 -11.39
N GLY A 37 -9.26 15.74 -11.86
CA GLY A 37 -8.91 15.17 -13.16
C GLY A 37 -10.01 14.39 -13.87
N GLU A 38 -9.61 13.73 -14.94
CA GLU A 38 -10.49 12.80 -15.64
C GLU A 38 -10.60 11.50 -14.83
N SER A 39 -11.82 10.97 -14.71
CA SER A 39 -12.08 9.68 -14.06
C SER A 39 -11.27 8.55 -14.70
N VAL A 40 -10.72 7.68 -13.87
CA VAL A 40 -9.95 6.52 -14.32
C VAL A 40 -10.84 5.29 -14.38
N LYS A 41 -10.94 4.69 -15.55
CA LYS A 41 -11.74 3.50 -15.82
C LYS A 41 -10.87 2.26 -15.93
N THR A 42 -11.19 1.22 -15.15
CA THR A 42 -10.54 -0.09 -15.20
C THR A 42 -11.57 -1.19 -15.41
N VAL A 43 -11.29 -2.12 -16.33
CA VAL A 43 -12.17 -3.25 -16.64
C VAL A 43 -11.55 -4.55 -16.09
N PHE A 44 -12.35 -5.30 -15.36
CA PHE A 44 -12.03 -6.60 -14.78
C PHE A 44 -12.89 -7.66 -15.43
N SER A 45 -12.26 -8.71 -15.98
CA SER A 45 -12.95 -9.83 -16.61
C SER A 45 -12.19 -11.15 -16.40
N PRO A 46 -12.86 -12.31 -16.50
CA PRO A 46 -12.16 -13.60 -16.48
C PRO A 46 -11.11 -13.73 -17.59
N GLU A 47 -11.34 -13.10 -18.72
CA GLU A 47 -10.42 -13.13 -19.89
C GLU A 47 -9.13 -12.36 -19.62
N ASN A 48 -9.20 -11.26 -18.87
CA ASN A 48 -8.03 -10.47 -18.51
C ASN A 48 -7.21 -11.11 -17.37
N GLY A 49 -7.71 -12.19 -16.74
CA GLY A 49 -7.03 -12.88 -15.64
C GLY A 49 -6.89 -12.06 -14.35
N ASN A 50 -7.65 -10.96 -14.21
CA ASN A 50 -7.57 -10.04 -13.07
C ASN A 50 -8.74 -10.19 -12.08
N LEU A 51 -9.43 -11.34 -12.12
CA LEU A 51 -10.45 -11.75 -11.18
C LEU A 51 -9.99 -12.95 -10.36
N GLU A 52 -10.28 -12.94 -9.07
CA GLU A 52 -9.98 -14.05 -8.16
C GLU A 52 -11.22 -14.92 -7.97
N MET A 53 -11.13 -16.21 -8.29
CA MET A 53 -12.22 -17.14 -8.01
C MET A 53 -12.41 -17.32 -6.51
N LYS A 54 -13.66 -17.18 -6.05
CA LYS A 54 -14.04 -17.37 -4.64
C LYS A 54 -14.88 -18.65 -4.50
N TYR A 55 -14.65 -19.37 -3.41
CA TYR A 55 -15.33 -20.61 -3.10
C TYR A 55 -15.99 -20.53 -1.72
N THR A 56 -17.10 -21.23 -1.55
CA THR A 56 -17.72 -21.43 -0.24
C THR A 56 -16.84 -22.34 0.63
N PRO A 57 -17.05 -22.39 1.95
CA PRO A 57 -16.34 -23.33 2.83
C PRO A 57 -16.47 -24.80 2.42
N ASN A 58 -17.53 -25.15 1.71
CA ASN A 58 -17.78 -26.51 1.19
C ASN A 58 -17.16 -26.76 -0.19
N GLY A 59 -16.37 -25.84 -0.71
CA GLY A 59 -15.68 -25.95 -2.00
C GLY A 59 -16.55 -25.65 -3.23
N ALA A 60 -17.80 -25.20 -3.08
CA ALA A 60 -18.62 -24.79 -4.21
C ALA A 60 -18.21 -23.39 -4.70
N PHE A 61 -18.20 -23.19 -6.01
CA PHE A 61 -17.90 -21.89 -6.60
C PHE A 61 -18.94 -20.84 -6.17
N ALA A 62 -18.47 -19.76 -5.55
CA ALA A 62 -19.31 -18.69 -5.01
C ALA A 62 -19.40 -17.47 -5.94
N GLY A 63 -18.35 -17.22 -6.74
CA GLY A 63 -18.25 -16.07 -7.64
C GLY A 63 -16.82 -15.60 -7.80
N TYR A 64 -16.66 -14.31 -8.08
CA TYR A 64 -15.37 -13.68 -8.30
C TYR A 64 -15.14 -12.50 -7.38
N GLY A 65 -13.91 -12.35 -6.93
CA GLY A 65 -13.39 -11.12 -6.28
C GLY A 65 -12.79 -10.19 -7.33
N VAL A 66 -13.14 -8.93 -7.24
CA VAL A 66 -12.53 -7.81 -7.99
C VAL A 66 -11.68 -7.02 -7.01
N THR A 67 -10.39 -6.87 -7.27
CA THR A 67 -9.49 -6.11 -6.40
C THR A 67 -8.90 -4.94 -7.20
N TYR A 68 -9.27 -3.72 -6.81
CA TYR A 68 -8.72 -2.49 -7.36
C TYR A 68 -7.52 -2.06 -6.48
N THR A 69 -6.40 -1.81 -7.10
CA THR A 69 -5.12 -1.44 -6.48
C THR A 69 -4.60 -0.11 -7.00
N GLY A 70 -3.46 0.34 -6.50
CA GLY A 70 -2.84 1.58 -6.99
C GLY A 70 -3.47 2.85 -6.40
N ILE A 71 -4.08 2.75 -5.21
CA ILE A 71 -4.74 3.87 -4.53
C ILE A 71 -3.73 4.59 -3.64
N PHE A 72 -3.51 5.87 -3.87
CA PHE A 72 -2.65 6.69 -3.01
C PHE A 72 -3.37 7.08 -1.72
N ALA A 73 -2.62 7.34 -0.66
CA ALA A 73 -3.21 7.75 0.62
C ALA A 73 -4.07 9.02 0.48
N MET A 74 -3.64 9.98 -0.32
CA MET A 74 -4.38 11.23 -0.57
C MET A 74 -5.71 11.01 -1.32
N GLU A 75 -5.91 9.86 -1.96
CA GLU A 75 -7.08 9.51 -2.77
C GLU A 75 -8.16 8.74 -1.97
N MET A 76 -8.03 8.61 -0.65
CA MET A 76 -9.00 7.87 0.18
C MET A 76 -10.42 8.45 0.13
N GLY A 77 -10.57 9.72 -0.27
CA GLY A 77 -11.85 10.40 -0.47
C GLY A 77 -12.48 10.15 -1.83
N ASP A 78 -11.71 9.68 -2.80
CA ASP A 78 -12.19 9.45 -4.16
C ASP A 78 -13.26 8.35 -4.19
N ASN A 79 -14.30 8.57 -4.99
CA ASN A 79 -15.33 7.56 -5.19
C ASN A 79 -14.88 6.50 -6.18
N PHE A 80 -15.23 5.26 -5.87
CA PHE A 80 -15.08 4.10 -6.75
C PHE A 80 -16.47 3.58 -7.07
N THR A 81 -16.87 3.64 -8.34
CA THR A 81 -18.13 3.08 -8.82
C THR A 81 -17.85 1.78 -9.57
N ALA A 82 -18.25 0.66 -8.99
CA ALA A 82 -18.18 -0.65 -9.64
C ALA A 82 -19.52 -1.00 -10.27
N THR A 83 -19.55 -1.29 -11.57
CA THR A 83 -20.75 -1.69 -12.33
C THR A 83 -20.52 -3.05 -12.96
N LEU A 84 -21.44 -3.99 -12.70
CA LEU A 84 -21.45 -5.31 -13.35
C LEU A 84 -22.13 -5.21 -14.72
N TYR A 85 -21.48 -5.74 -15.75
CA TYR A 85 -22.03 -5.94 -17.08
C TYR A 85 -22.06 -7.43 -17.40
N CYS A 86 -23.18 -7.91 -17.89
CA CYS A 86 -23.36 -9.29 -18.34
C CYS A 86 -23.70 -9.30 -19.82
N VAL A 87 -23.15 -10.23 -20.57
CA VAL A 87 -23.37 -10.39 -22.01
C VAL A 87 -24.14 -11.67 -22.27
N ALA A 88 -25.30 -11.57 -22.92
CA ALA A 88 -26.10 -12.72 -23.31
C ALA A 88 -25.52 -13.40 -24.59
N GLU A 89 -25.96 -14.62 -24.90
CA GLU A 89 -25.50 -15.38 -26.09
C GLU A 89 -25.75 -14.65 -27.43
N ASP A 90 -26.73 -13.76 -27.49
CA ASP A 90 -27.01 -12.94 -28.67
C ASP A 90 -26.17 -11.65 -28.73
N GLY A 91 -25.23 -11.46 -27.79
CA GLY A 91 -24.38 -10.29 -27.67
C GLY A 91 -25.05 -9.10 -26.97
N THR A 92 -26.29 -9.24 -26.49
CA THR A 92 -26.97 -8.19 -25.73
C THR A 92 -26.26 -7.94 -24.40
N VAL A 93 -25.91 -6.68 -24.12
CA VAL A 93 -25.29 -6.28 -22.86
C VAL A 93 -26.37 -5.90 -21.85
N CYS A 94 -26.39 -6.59 -20.73
CA CYS A 94 -27.27 -6.30 -19.60
C CYS A 94 -26.47 -5.62 -18.49
N TYR A 95 -27.05 -4.58 -17.90
CA TYR A 95 -26.46 -3.85 -16.78
C TYR A 95 -26.89 -4.51 -15.47
N GLY A 96 -25.92 -4.85 -14.65
CA GLY A 96 -26.13 -5.30 -13.28
C GLY A 96 -26.17 -4.12 -12.30
N PRO A 97 -26.14 -4.42 -10.99
CA PRO A 97 -26.07 -3.39 -9.97
C PRO A 97 -24.78 -2.61 -10.06
N SER A 98 -24.84 -1.32 -9.74
CA SER A 98 -23.68 -0.47 -9.49
C SER A 98 -23.56 -0.19 -8.00
N GLU A 99 -22.35 -0.13 -7.49
CA GLU A 99 -22.03 0.22 -6.11
C GLU A 99 -20.98 1.34 -6.12
N THR A 100 -21.31 2.48 -5.50
CA THR A 100 -20.40 3.62 -5.34
C THR A 100 -20.04 3.77 -3.88
N SER A 101 -18.75 3.87 -3.58
CA SER A 101 -18.23 4.12 -2.24
C SER A 101 -16.79 4.63 -2.31
N SER A 102 -16.26 5.11 -1.18
CA SER A 102 -14.86 5.52 -1.03
C SER A 102 -14.23 4.79 0.16
N ILE A 103 -12.90 4.84 0.26
CA ILE A 103 -12.21 4.34 1.46
C ILE A 103 -12.66 5.14 2.68
N LYS A 104 -12.79 6.47 2.55
CA LYS A 104 -13.34 7.34 3.61
C LYS A 104 -14.71 6.84 4.10
N THR A 105 -15.66 6.61 3.18
CA THR A 105 -17.01 6.16 3.53
C THR A 105 -16.96 4.83 4.31
N TYR A 106 -16.19 3.86 3.81
CA TYR A 106 -16.02 2.56 4.45
C TYR A 106 -15.45 2.70 5.87
N LEU A 107 -14.40 3.51 6.06
CA LEU A 107 -13.77 3.72 7.38
C LEU A 107 -14.71 4.43 8.36
N MET A 108 -15.48 5.43 7.90
CA MET A 108 -16.49 6.12 8.70
C MET A 108 -17.61 5.17 9.17
N GLU A 109 -18.05 4.24 8.31
CA GLU A 109 -18.99 3.19 8.70
C GLU A 109 -18.40 2.30 9.80
N LYS A 110 -17.12 1.89 9.70
CA LYS A 110 -16.47 1.07 10.74
C LYS A 110 -16.35 1.79 12.08
N LEU A 111 -16.18 3.10 12.07
CA LEU A 111 -16.15 3.90 13.31
C LEU A 111 -17.50 3.91 14.05
N THR A 112 -18.61 3.88 13.31
CA THR A 112 -19.97 3.91 13.89
C THR A 112 -20.55 2.52 14.15
N ASP A 113 -20.00 1.48 13.53
CA ASP A 113 -20.45 0.10 13.71
C ASP A 113 -20.06 -0.41 15.12
N SER A 114 -21.08 -0.83 15.87
CA SER A 114 -20.90 -1.40 17.20
C SER A 114 -20.20 -2.77 17.21
N ALA A 115 -20.19 -3.47 16.07
CA ALA A 115 -19.51 -4.74 15.90
C ALA A 115 -18.01 -4.58 15.59
N SER A 116 -17.55 -3.38 15.23
CA SER A 116 -16.14 -3.10 14.98
C SER A 116 -15.34 -3.11 16.29
N SER A 117 -14.21 -3.83 16.29
CA SER A 117 -13.29 -3.87 17.44
C SER A 117 -12.64 -2.49 17.69
N ALA A 118 -12.08 -2.30 18.89
CA ALA A 118 -11.37 -1.06 19.23
C ALA A 118 -10.16 -0.85 18.31
N GLU A 119 -9.42 -1.92 18.01
CA GLU A 119 -8.25 -1.87 17.13
C GLU A 119 -8.64 -1.48 15.69
N LEU A 120 -9.78 -1.97 15.17
CA LEU A 120 -10.28 -1.56 13.86
C LEU A 120 -10.67 -0.09 13.84
N LYS A 121 -11.27 0.42 14.92
CA LYS A 121 -11.62 1.84 15.04
C LYS A 121 -10.38 2.73 15.11
N THR A 122 -9.37 2.34 15.89
CA THR A 122 -8.08 3.04 15.91
C THR A 122 -7.44 3.06 14.52
N LEU A 123 -7.38 1.91 13.84
CA LEU A 123 -6.85 1.80 12.48
C LEU A 123 -7.61 2.72 11.50
N ALA A 124 -8.94 2.77 11.60
CA ALA A 124 -9.75 3.62 10.72
C ALA A 124 -9.43 5.12 10.92
N VAL A 125 -9.25 5.58 12.16
CA VAL A 125 -8.87 6.97 12.44
C VAL A 125 -7.47 7.27 11.92
N ASP A 126 -6.50 6.38 12.18
CA ASP A 126 -5.12 6.59 11.77
C ASP A 126 -4.96 6.57 10.23
N MET A 127 -5.74 5.72 9.53
CA MET A 127 -5.82 5.76 8.07
C MET A 127 -6.35 7.10 7.56
N LEU A 128 -7.46 7.61 8.13
CA LEU A 128 -8.04 8.88 7.72
C LEU A 128 -7.07 10.04 8.01
N ASN A 129 -6.37 10.02 9.15
CA ASN A 129 -5.36 11.03 9.48
C ASN A 129 -4.17 10.97 8.51
N TYR A 130 -3.73 9.76 8.11
CA TYR A 130 -2.68 9.60 7.09
C TYR A 130 -3.14 10.12 5.72
N GLY A 131 -4.37 9.82 5.31
CA GLY A 131 -4.95 10.33 4.07
C GLY A 131 -5.00 11.86 4.05
N ALA A 132 -5.49 12.49 5.12
CA ALA A 132 -5.57 13.94 5.25
C ALA A 132 -4.18 14.61 5.23
N ALA A 133 -3.21 14.05 5.96
CA ALA A 133 -1.84 14.56 5.93
C ALA A 133 -1.21 14.43 4.53
N ALA A 134 -1.48 13.34 3.82
CA ALA A 134 -1.04 13.16 2.43
C ALA A 134 -1.71 14.16 1.49
N GLN A 135 -3.02 14.43 1.64
CA GLN A 135 -3.72 15.46 0.86
C GLN A 135 -3.03 16.84 0.99
N VAL A 136 -2.71 17.25 2.21
CA VAL A 136 -2.01 18.51 2.46
C VAL A 136 -0.61 18.50 1.83
N ASN A 137 0.18 17.44 2.09
CA ASN A 137 1.57 17.38 1.62
C ASN A 137 1.70 17.36 0.09
N PHE A 138 0.74 16.74 -0.61
CA PHE A 138 0.76 16.63 -2.07
C PHE A 138 -0.14 17.65 -2.77
N GLY A 139 -0.87 18.49 -2.03
CA GLY A 139 -1.79 19.48 -2.59
C GLY A 139 -2.98 18.87 -3.33
N TYR A 140 -3.45 17.68 -2.90
CA TYR A 140 -4.55 16.96 -3.51
C TYR A 140 -5.83 17.16 -2.70
N ASP A 141 -6.85 17.79 -3.26
CA ASP A 141 -8.14 18.07 -2.62
C ASP A 141 -8.02 18.57 -1.16
N ALA A 142 -7.05 19.44 -0.92
CA ALA A 142 -6.68 19.89 0.42
C ALA A 142 -7.77 20.74 1.13
N GLU A 143 -8.82 21.15 0.40
CA GLU A 143 -9.99 21.84 0.95
C GLU A 143 -11.02 20.85 1.53
N ASN A 144 -10.96 19.55 1.14
CA ASN A 144 -11.90 18.51 1.53
C ASN A 144 -11.16 17.31 2.18
N LEU A 145 -10.49 17.55 3.30
CA LEU A 145 -9.70 16.53 3.98
C LEU A 145 -10.56 15.31 4.37
N VAL A 146 -10.02 14.12 4.16
CA VAL A 146 -10.75 12.87 4.43
C VAL A 146 -11.09 12.66 5.91
N ASN A 147 -10.37 13.30 6.83
CA ASN A 147 -10.62 13.24 8.28
C ASN A 147 -11.47 14.41 8.83
N ALA A 148 -11.91 15.35 7.99
CA ALA A 148 -12.62 16.57 8.43
C ALA A 148 -13.95 16.28 9.16
N ASP A 149 -14.58 15.14 8.87
CA ASP A 149 -15.87 14.74 9.47
C ASP A 149 -15.71 13.98 10.80
N LEU A 150 -14.47 13.74 11.26
CA LEU A 150 -14.22 13.05 12.53
C LEU A 150 -14.57 13.97 13.70
N THR A 151 -15.39 13.46 14.62
CA THR A 151 -15.65 14.13 15.90
C THR A 151 -14.44 14.06 16.82
N GLU A 152 -14.34 14.96 17.81
CA GLU A 152 -13.28 14.92 18.82
C GLU A 152 -13.18 13.54 19.52
N ALA A 153 -14.33 12.92 19.81
CA ALA A 153 -14.37 11.59 20.41
C ALA A 153 -13.81 10.51 19.49
N GLN A 154 -14.01 10.62 18.17
CA GLN A 154 -13.44 9.71 17.19
C GLN A 154 -11.94 9.96 17.00
N LEU A 155 -11.52 11.22 16.90
CA LEU A 155 -10.08 11.57 16.83
C LEU A 155 -9.30 11.04 18.04
N ALA A 156 -9.91 11.03 19.24
CA ALA A 156 -9.30 10.47 20.44
C ALA A 156 -9.09 8.95 20.40
N LEU A 157 -9.71 8.22 19.46
CA LEU A 157 -9.48 6.79 19.25
C LEU A 157 -8.18 6.50 18.49
N GLY A 158 -7.66 7.46 17.72
CA GLY A 158 -6.43 7.32 16.97
C GLY A 158 -5.19 7.30 17.87
N THR A 159 -4.08 6.92 17.27
CA THR A 159 -2.77 6.90 17.95
C THR A 159 -2.32 8.32 18.28
N GLN A 160 -2.21 8.63 19.58
CA GLN A 160 -1.90 10.00 20.06
C GLN A 160 -0.41 10.34 19.96
N GLU A 161 0.45 9.36 20.26
CA GLU A 161 1.91 9.52 20.22
C GLU A 161 2.53 8.42 19.36
N VAL A 162 3.41 8.83 18.46
CA VAL A 162 4.12 7.92 17.56
C VAL A 162 5.62 8.11 17.80
N PRO A 163 6.22 7.39 18.78
CA PRO A 163 7.67 7.43 18.96
C PRO A 163 8.34 6.87 17.71
N SER A 164 9.47 7.46 17.34
CA SER A 164 10.31 6.93 16.27
C SER A 164 11.76 6.85 16.72
N ALA A 165 12.46 5.81 16.26
CA ALA A 165 13.87 5.57 16.53
C ALA A 165 14.63 5.35 15.23
N ASN A 166 15.85 5.90 15.15
CA ASN A 166 16.74 5.61 14.04
C ASN A 166 17.63 4.41 14.40
N ASP A 167 17.15 3.23 14.05
CA ASP A 167 17.87 1.95 14.24
C ASP A 167 18.67 1.56 12.99
N SER A 168 18.79 2.45 12.00
CA SER A 168 19.57 2.17 10.80
C SER A 168 21.05 2.10 11.10
N SER A 169 21.71 1.12 10.52
CA SER A 169 23.15 0.93 10.63
C SER A 169 23.72 0.27 9.39
N ALA A 170 24.97 0.57 9.08
CA ALA A 170 25.69 -0.10 8.01
C ALA A 170 26.93 -0.81 8.58
N THR A 171 27.20 -2.02 8.08
CA THR A 171 28.45 -2.71 8.47
C THR A 171 29.65 -1.91 7.97
N ALA A 172 30.67 -1.81 8.82
CA ALA A 172 31.97 -1.34 8.37
C ALA A 172 32.58 -2.42 7.46
N GLY A 173 33.04 -2.08 6.25
CA GLY A 173 33.64 -3.06 5.36
C GLY A 173 34.07 -2.46 4.03
N GLU A 174 34.81 -3.27 3.26
CA GLU A 174 35.11 -2.99 1.87
C GLU A 174 33.87 -3.31 1.02
N GLY A 175 33.48 -2.42 0.15
CA GLY A 175 32.35 -2.62 -0.78
C GLY A 175 31.58 -1.35 -1.08
N GLY A 176 30.55 -1.49 -1.92
CA GLY A 176 29.67 -0.38 -2.28
C GLY A 176 28.91 0.16 -1.07
N THR A 177 28.75 1.47 -0.99
CA THR A 177 27.93 2.13 0.02
C THR A 177 26.47 2.13 -0.41
N ILE A 178 25.59 1.59 0.45
CA ILE A 178 24.15 1.62 0.22
C ILE A 178 23.54 2.85 0.89
N THR A 179 22.70 3.57 0.15
CA THR A 179 21.84 4.65 0.63
C THR A 179 20.39 4.40 0.20
N THR A 180 19.45 4.99 0.95
CA THR A 180 18.03 4.78 0.72
C THR A 180 17.29 6.10 0.58
N ASN A 181 16.21 6.08 -0.22
CA ASN A 181 15.19 7.12 -0.27
C ASN A 181 13.81 6.46 -0.23
N VAL A 182 12.85 7.12 0.39
CA VAL A 182 11.46 6.66 0.44
C VAL A 182 10.60 7.53 -0.48
N SER A 183 9.76 6.88 -1.26
CA SER A 183 8.69 7.53 -2.02
C SER A 183 7.34 7.04 -1.53
N LEU A 184 6.47 7.99 -1.19
CA LEU A 184 5.10 7.73 -0.74
C LEU A 184 4.19 7.76 -1.97
N GLN A 185 3.82 6.59 -2.45
CA GLN A 185 2.92 6.38 -3.58
C GLN A 185 1.73 5.54 -3.10
N SER A 186 1.09 4.77 -4.00
CA SER A 186 0.09 3.76 -3.60
C SER A 186 0.71 2.69 -2.68
N LYS A 187 2.02 2.51 -2.80
CA LYS A 187 2.87 1.74 -1.88
C LYS A 187 3.96 2.63 -1.30
N VAL A 188 4.48 2.25 -0.16
CA VAL A 188 5.75 2.79 0.32
C VAL A 188 6.86 2.14 -0.48
N LEU A 189 7.52 2.92 -1.35
CA LEU A 189 8.62 2.45 -2.17
C LEU A 189 9.95 2.86 -1.56
N LEU A 190 10.81 1.87 -1.34
CA LEU A 190 12.17 2.08 -0.91
C LEU A 190 13.11 2.03 -2.13
N TYR A 191 13.62 3.19 -2.52
CA TYR A 191 14.68 3.29 -3.51
C TYR A 191 16.01 3.00 -2.82
N VAL A 192 16.71 1.98 -3.31
CA VAL A 192 18.01 1.55 -2.81
C VAL A 192 19.06 1.94 -3.83
N ASN A 193 20.03 2.73 -3.44
CA ASN A 193 21.16 3.11 -4.28
C ASN A 193 22.42 2.50 -3.72
N CYS A 194 23.28 1.98 -4.59
CA CYS A 194 24.60 1.50 -4.24
C CYS A 194 25.66 2.13 -5.13
N ALA A 195 26.67 2.75 -4.50
CA ALA A 195 27.86 3.20 -5.18
C ALA A 195 28.79 1.99 -5.35
N TYR A 196 28.78 1.38 -6.55
CA TYR A 196 29.57 0.22 -6.90
C TYR A 196 30.06 0.33 -8.34
N GLU A 197 31.35 0.09 -8.58
CA GLU A 197 31.96 0.13 -9.90
C GLU A 197 31.83 -1.25 -10.56
N LYS A 198 30.88 -1.38 -11.49
CA LYS A 198 30.63 -2.63 -12.21
C LYS A 198 31.57 -2.84 -13.39
N THR A 199 31.81 -4.11 -13.72
CA THR A 199 32.51 -4.55 -14.93
C THR A 199 31.54 -4.96 -16.04
N ALA A 200 32.03 -5.27 -17.21
CA ALA A 200 31.20 -5.78 -18.32
C ALA A 200 30.53 -7.13 -18.02
N ASP A 201 31.12 -7.94 -17.13
CA ASP A 201 30.63 -9.26 -16.76
C ASP A 201 29.84 -9.26 -15.46
N SER A 202 29.55 -8.10 -14.87
CA SER A 202 28.76 -7.97 -13.64
C SER A 202 27.32 -8.39 -13.86
N ASN A 203 26.80 -9.21 -12.93
CA ASN A 203 25.39 -9.57 -12.81
C ASN A 203 24.91 -9.18 -11.42
N LEU A 204 24.33 -7.98 -11.34
CA LEU A 204 23.98 -7.32 -10.09
C LEU A 204 22.58 -7.71 -9.58
N GLU A 205 22.49 -8.00 -8.29
CA GLU A 205 21.24 -8.34 -7.61
C GLU A 205 21.20 -7.70 -6.22
N PHE A 206 20.15 -6.93 -5.93
CA PHE A 206 19.83 -6.54 -4.57
C PHE A 206 19.13 -7.69 -3.86
N VAL A 207 19.49 -7.90 -2.60
CA VAL A 207 18.89 -8.90 -1.73
C VAL A 207 18.40 -8.23 -0.46
N VAL A 208 17.10 -8.34 -0.19
CA VAL A 208 16.46 -7.88 1.03
C VAL A 208 16.14 -9.08 1.92
N LYS A 209 16.52 -9.00 3.19
CA LYS A 209 16.33 -10.08 4.19
C LYS A 209 15.65 -9.52 5.43
N ASN A 210 14.98 -10.39 6.17
CA ASN A 210 14.53 -10.08 7.53
C ASN A 210 15.70 -10.25 8.54
N THR A 211 15.46 -9.92 9.81
CA THR A 211 16.46 -10.04 10.89
C THR A 211 16.87 -11.48 11.20
N LYS A 212 16.15 -12.48 10.72
CA LYS A 212 16.51 -13.90 10.83
C LYS A 212 17.42 -14.38 9.71
N GLY A 213 17.63 -13.54 8.68
CA GLY A 213 18.40 -13.85 7.50
C GLY A 213 17.57 -14.50 6.36
N ASP A 214 16.26 -14.66 6.53
CA ASP A 214 15.41 -15.16 5.46
C ASP A 214 15.29 -14.11 4.35
N VAL A 215 15.44 -14.53 3.11
CA VAL A 215 15.33 -13.68 1.94
C VAL A 215 13.86 -13.31 1.73
N LEU A 216 13.57 -12.02 1.78
CA LEU A 216 12.25 -11.47 1.49
C LEU A 216 12.08 -11.23 -0.01
N GLU A 217 13.11 -10.68 -0.66
CA GLU A 217 13.09 -10.40 -2.09
C GLU A 217 14.50 -10.35 -2.68
N ARG A 218 14.58 -10.69 -3.97
CA ARG A 218 15.73 -10.50 -4.85
C ARG A 218 15.29 -9.77 -6.09
N PHE A 219 16.02 -8.74 -6.48
CA PHE A 219 15.70 -7.97 -7.68
C PHE A 219 16.93 -7.38 -8.34
N ALA A 220 16.90 -7.31 -9.67
CA ALA A 220 17.94 -6.63 -10.43
C ALA A 220 17.80 -5.10 -10.26
N PRO A 221 18.89 -4.34 -10.34
CA PRO A 221 18.82 -2.90 -10.44
C PRO A 221 17.92 -2.45 -11.61
N SER A 222 17.07 -1.44 -11.36
CA SER A 222 16.24 -0.81 -12.40
C SER A 222 17.01 0.27 -13.18
N VAL A 223 18.03 0.86 -12.56
CA VAL A 223 18.95 1.82 -13.17
C VAL A 223 20.37 1.42 -12.86
N GLU A 224 21.21 1.36 -13.89
CA GLU A 224 22.62 1.06 -13.77
C GLU A 224 23.48 2.04 -14.58
N THR A 225 24.51 2.57 -13.91
CA THR A 225 25.61 3.30 -14.54
C THR A 225 26.91 2.57 -14.26
N ALA A 226 28.04 3.09 -14.75
CA ALA A 226 29.35 2.47 -14.47
C ALA A 226 29.71 2.48 -12.95
N LYS A 227 29.12 3.36 -12.16
CA LYS A 227 29.49 3.58 -10.73
C LYS A 227 28.34 3.59 -9.75
N ILE A 228 27.10 3.53 -10.21
CA ILE A 228 25.88 3.57 -9.38
C ILE A 228 24.87 2.61 -9.95
N CYS A 229 24.27 1.81 -9.08
CA CYS A 229 23.09 1.03 -9.39
C CYS A 229 21.96 1.42 -8.42
N GLN A 230 20.74 1.43 -8.92
CA GLN A 230 19.54 1.71 -8.14
C GLN A 230 18.51 0.60 -8.35
N GLY A 231 17.90 0.16 -7.28
CA GLY A 231 16.75 -0.74 -7.30
C GLY A 231 15.59 -0.19 -6.48
N VAL A 232 14.43 -0.84 -6.58
CA VAL A 232 13.22 -0.46 -5.85
C VAL A 232 12.66 -1.66 -5.13
N TYR A 233 12.49 -1.54 -3.81
CA TYR A 233 11.80 -2.52 -2.97
C TYR A 233 10.43 -1.94 -2.58
N GLY A 234 9.35 -2.62 -2.94
CA GLY A 234 7.98 -2.14 -2.76
C GLY A 234 7.09 -3.05 -1.90
N ASN A 235 7.69 -3.97 -1.14
CA ASN A 235 6.95 -4.95 -0.34
C ASN A 235 6.91 -4.62 1.16
N VAL A 236 7.04 -3.34 1.54
CA VAL A 236 6.85 -2.91 2.94
C VAL A 236 5.36 -2.73 3.18
N GLY A 237 4.73 -3.71 3.82
CA GLY A 237 3.35 -3.61 4.27
C GLY A 237 3.18 -2.66 5.45
N ALA A 238 1.97 -2.11 5.64
CA ALA A 238 1.67 -1.19 6.74
C ALA A 238 2.13 -1.74 8.10
N ARG A 239 1.82 -3.01 8.41
CA ARG A 239 2.21 -3.67 9.67
C ARG A 239 3.72 -3.87 9.86
N GLN A 240 4.52 -3.70 8.79
CA GLN A 240 5.95 -3.99 8.74
C GLN A 240 6.82 -2.73 8.79
N MET A 241 6.24 -1.56 8.98
CA MET A 241 6.98 -0.29 8.95
C MET A 241 8.07 -0.19 10.03
N ARG A 242 7.93 -0.96 11.12
CA ARG A 242 8.94 -1.06 12.19
C ARG A 242 9.86 -2.26 12.07
N ASP A 243 9.57 -3.20 11.17
CA ASP A 243 10.40 -4.38 11.00
C ASP A 243 11.74 -3.98 10.39
N LEU A 244 12.82 -4.36 11.05
CA LEU A 244 14.16 -4.18 10.51
C LEU A 244 14.39 -5.16 9.35
N ILE A 245 14.91 -4.66 8.26
CA ILE A 245 15.39 -5.43 7.12
C ILE A 245 16.88 -5.18 6.92
N THR A 246 17.55 -6.09 6.26
CA THR A 246 18.90 -5.90 5.76
C THR A 246 18.90 -5.85 4.25
N ILE A 247 19.70 -4.98 3.68
CA ILE A 247 19.81 -4.73 2.24
C ILE A 247 21.26 -4.89 1.83
N GLU A 248 21.49 -5.68 0.80
CA GLU A 248 22.81 -6.03 0.30
C GLU A 248 22.81 -6.02 -1.22
N LEU A 249 23.96 -5.71 -1.85
CA LEU A 249 24.17 -5.87 -3.28
C LEU A 249 25.13 -7.03 -3.53
N TYR A 250 24.76 -7.90 -4.44
CA TYR A 250 25.58 -9.01 -4.92
C TYR A 250 25.97 -8.80 -6.38
N ASP A 251 27.17 -9.23 -6.73
CA ASP A 251 27.65 -9.34 -8.11
C ASP A 251 28.08 -10.78 -8.39
N ASN A 252 27.44 -11.43 -9.38
CA ASN A 252 27.70 -12.85 -9.67
C ASN A 252 27.61 -13.75 -8.43
N GLY A 253 26.65 -13.45 -7.51
CA GLY A 253 26.42 -14.20 -6.30
C GLY A 253 27.40 -13.90 -5.14
N LYS A 254 28.35 -12.96 -5.31
CA LYS A 254 29.27 -12.51 -4.25
C LYS A 254 28.79 -11.16 -3.69
N LEU A 255 28.74 -11.04 -2.35
CA LEU A 255 28.45 -9.77 -1.67
C LEU A 255 29.52 -8.73 -2.03
N VAL A 256 29.08 -7.55 -2.54
CA VAL A 256 29.94 -6.47 -3.00
C VAL A 256 29.62 -5.12 -2.39
N SER A 257 28.68 -5.08 -1.43
CA SER A 257 28.31 -3.86 -0.70
C SER A 257 28.46 -4.05 0.82
N GLN A 258 28.36 -2.95 1.53
CA GLN A 258 28.01 -2.99 2.94
C GLN A 258 26.62 -3.65 3.12
N THR A 259 26.37 -4.24 4.29
CA THR A 259 25.02 -4.63 4.69
C THR A 259 24.37 -3.43 5.39
N LEU A 260 23.32 -2.86 4.81
CA LEU A 260 22.52 -1.81 5.43
C LEU A 260 21.38 -2.46 6.22
N THR A 261 21.30 -2.21 7.53
CA THR A 261 20.11 -2.47 8.35
C THR A 261 19.23 -1.23 8.35
N TRP A 262 17.93 -1.38 8.13
CA TRP A 262 17.02 -0.24 7.91
C TRP A 262 15.55 -0.64 8.14
N ASN A 263 14.70 0.35 8.46
CA ASN A 263 13.24 0.26 8.49
C ASN A 263 12.59 1.63 8.20
N ILE A 264 11.27 1.67 8.03
CA ILE A 264 10.53 2.93 7.82
C ILE A 264 10.62 3.83 9.07
N ASP A 265 10.65 3.26 10.27
CA ASP A 265 10.80 4.03 11.52
C ASP A 265 12.08 4.88 11.51
N SER A 266 13.20 4.31 11.05
CA SER A 266 14.47 5.04 10.87
C SER A 266 14.34 6.22 9.89
N TYR A 267 13.58 6.04 8.79
CA TYR A 267 13.30 7.14 7.86
C TYR A 267 12.47 8.24 8.54
N VAL A 268 11.43 7.89 9.27
CA VAL A 268 10.59 8.86 10.01
C VAL A 268 11.43 9.62 11.04
N ALA A 269 12.28 8.92 11.81
CA ALA A 269 13.17 9.54 12.79
C ALA A 269 14.16 10.52 12.14
N GLN A 270 14.74 10.15 10.98
CA GLN A 270 15.64 11.01 10.21
C GLN A 270 14.90 12.22 9.63
N THR A 271 13.69 12.05 9.10
CA THR A 271 12.87 13.15 8.57
C THR A 271 12.52 14.15 9.66
N ARG A 272 12.19 13.68 10.87
CA ARG A 272 11.94 14.54 12.05
C ARG A 272 13.21 15.31 12.50
N ALA A 273 14.37 14.66 12.47
CA ALA A 273 15.62 15.27 12.87
C ALA A 273 16.13 16.32 11.87
N ASN A 274 15.82 16.13 10.61
CA ASN A 274 16.20 17.03 9.52
C ASN A 274 15.13 18.12 9.35
N SER A 275 15.24 19.20 10.14
CA SER A 275 14.32 20.36 10.11
C SER A 275 14.25 21.10 8.77
N THR A 276 14.88 20.60 7.71
CA THR A 276 14.84 21.12 6.34
C THR A 276 13.70 20.52 5.51
N GLY A 277 12.98 19.50 6.00
CA GLY A 277 11.74 18.99 5.40
C GLY A 277 10.57 19.97 5.65
N SER A 278 9.57 19.99 4.75
CA SER A 278 8.34 20.74 5.01
C SER A 278 7.65 20.18 6.26
N GLU A 279 6.93 21.03 7.02
CA GLU A 279 6.09 20.59 8.15
C GLU A 279 5.07 19.54 7.69
N ASP A 280 4.55 19.68 6.47
CA ASP A 280 3.58 18.78 5.85
C ASP A 280 4.14 17.38 5.63
N LEU A 281 5.40 17.26 5.16
CA LEU A 281 6.06 15.96 5.06
C LEU A 281 6.24 15.33 6.45
N GLY A 282 6.65 16.13 7.43
CA GLY A 282 6.78 15.68 8.82
C GLY A 282 5.45 15.13 9.37
N ALA A 283 4.34 15.83 9.14
CA ALA A 283 3.01 15.40 9.52
C ALA A 283 2.61 14.09 8.79
N THR A 284 2.88 14.01 7.48
CA THR A 284 2.54 12.85 6.65
C THR A 284 3.28 11.59 7.11
N VAL A 285 4.59 11.65 7.35
CA VAL A 285 5.34 10.46 7.79
C VAL A 285 4.99 10.04 9.22
N ASN A 286 4.59 10.99 10.07
CA ASN A 286 4.08 10.69 11.41
C ASN A 286 2.75 9.94 11.35
N ALA A 287 1.80 10.45 10.57
CA ALA A 287 0.50 9.80 10.37
C ALA A 287 0.65 8.43 9.68
N MET A 288 1.57 8.30 8.72
CA MET A 288 1.91 7.02 8.10
C MET A 288 2.39 5.98 9.14
N LEU A 289 3.27 6.38 10.06
CA LEU A 289 3.78 5.48 11.09
C LEU A 289 2.69 5.10 12.11
N ALA A 290 1.80 6.05 12.49
CA ALA A 290 0.62 5.76 13.31
C ALA A 290 -0.28 4.71 12.64
N TYR A 291 -0.56 4.88 11.36
CA TYR A 291 -1.28 3.91 10.56
C TYR A 291 -0.58 2.54 10.55
N GLY A 292 0.74 2.49 10.41
CA GLY A 292 1.51 1.25 10.49
C GLY A 292 1.36 0.53 11.84
N ASP A 293 1.46 1.27 12.94
CA ASP A 293 1.32 0.73 14.30
C ASP A 293 -0.10 0.17 14.55
N SER A 294 -1.13 0.91 14.17
CA SER A 294 -2.51 0.48 14.33
C SER A 294 -2.87 -0.70 13.42
N ALA A 295 -2.32 -0.76 12.19
CA ALA A 295 -2.45 -1.92 11.31
C ALA A 295 -1.83 -3.17 11.92
N ALA A 296 -0.63 -3.06 12.49
CA ALA A 296 0.03 -4.16 13.18
C ALA A 296 -0.75 -4.61 14.43
N ALA A 297 -1.34 -3.69 15.18
CA ALA A 297 -2.18 -4.00 16.35
C ALA A 297 -3.47 -4.73 15.96
N PHE A 298 -4.16 -4.25 14.94
CA PHE A 298 -5.40 -4.85 14.42
C PHE A 298 -5.16 -6.28 13.90
N LEU A 299 -4.10 -6.50 13.12
CA LEU A 299 -3.80 -7.82 12.56
C LEU A 299 -3.42 -8.82 13.66
N ARG A 300 -2.64 -8.41 14.66
CA ARG A 300 -2.34 -9.26 15.84
C ARG A 300 -3.62 -9.64 16.60
N ALA A 301 -4.53 -8.69 16.80
CA ALA A 301 -5.80 -8.96 17.50
C ALA A 301 -6.72 -9.90 16.71
N SER A 302 -6.65 -9.88 15.37
CA SER A 302 -7.39 -10.78 14.48
C SER A 302 -6.74 -12.14 14.24
N GLY A 303 -5.56 -12.39 14.82
CA GLY A 303 -4.85 -13.67 14.66
C GLY A 303 -4.20 -13.87 13.30
N GLN A 304 -3.85 -12.78 12.62
CA GLN A 304 -3.21 -12.76 11.30
C GLN A 304 -1.73 -12.35 11.35
#